data_f843337e17ff7fa33b3845308bc92f22
#
_entry.id   f843337e17ff7fa33b3845308bc92f22
#
_cell.length_a   1.000
_cell.length_b   1.000
_cell.length_c   1.000
_cell.angle_alpha   90.00
_cell.angle_beta   90.00
_cell.angle_gamma   90.00
#
_symmetry.space_group_name_H-M   'P 1'
#
loop_
_entity.id
_entity.type
_entity.pdbx_description
1 polymer ?
#
loop_
_entity_poly.entity_id
_entity_poly.type
_entity_poly.pdbx_seq_one_letter_code
_entity_poly.pdbx_strand_id
1 'polypeptide(L)'
;MNFTEMLDGMLLSAKQVAILYIIVAVGFIADKVGLYTEKTALKCTDLLFYIVTPFKIIESFITLEYTPETAKKLFIAMGCGALLHIVAVLLCTISFNRSPKDKAAIYKYSSAYGNCGYMSLPLVSAIVGPEGVFYCSAVIISFQIFSFTHGIYIMSKGTKIEGAEKVEINFKKIILNPGVIAVIIGLPLFLSGITVPEVILKPSSYIASLNTPLAMLMFGTYMAHADFRSMFKNWRILSVAGLKLIALPAIMIVIYKLFSIEGALLTSLVISSSAPPANNTVMFAAKYGCDTGLASQVVSAVSLMSILTIPLMIGVSGVI
;
A
#
# COMPACT_ATOMS: atom_id res chain seq x y z
N MET A 1 17.58 -21.33 8.56
CA MET A 1 18.05 -19.98 8.19
C MET A 1 19.13 -19.57 9.16
N ASN A 2 20.33 -19.37 8.68
CA ASN A 2 21.46 -18.91 9.49
C ASN A 2 21.33 -17.41 9.76
N PHE A 3 21.79 -16.96 10.93
CA PHE A 3 21.76 -15.55 11.34
C PHE A 3 22.41 -14.63 10.28
N THR A 4 23.45 -15.11 9.59
CA THR A 4 24.14 -14.40 8.51
C THR A 4 23.22 -14.16 7.30
N GLU A 5 22.46 -15.16 6.85
CA GLU A 5 21.51 -15.03 5.74
C GLU A 5 20.39 -14.04 6.05
N MET A 6 19.92 -14.02 7.30
CA MET A 6 18.93 -13.02 7.76
C MET A 6 19.52 -11.61 7.72
N LEU A 7 20.78 -11.44 8.15
CA LEU A 7 21.46 -10.15 8.18
C LEU A 7 21.71 -9.62 6.77
N ASP A 8 22.15 -10.48 5.85
CA ASP A 8 22.41 -10.14 4.45
C ASP A 8 21.12 -9.70 3.75
N GLY A 9 20.01 -10.41 3.99
CA GLY A 9 18.69 -10.03 3.48
C GLY A 9 18.21 -8.69 4.03
N MET A 10 18.42 -8.43 5.34
CA MET A 10 18.11 -7.12 5.94
C MET A 10 18.94 -6.00 5.32
N LEU A 11 20.24 -6.22 5.11
CA LEU A 11 21.14 -5.24 4.50
C LEU A 11 20.75 -4.92 3.05
N LEU A 12 20.43 -5.95 2.26
CA LEU A 12 19.99 -5.76 0.87
C LEU A 12 18.68 -4.98 0.80
N SER A 13 17.70 -5.34 1.63
CA SER A 13 16.42 -4.62 1.72
C SER A 13 16.61 -3.19 2.20
N ALA A 14 17.43 -2.99 3.23
CA ALA A 14 17.76 -1.66 3.75
C ALA A 14 18.42 -0.78 2.69
N LYS A 15 19.32 -1.35 1.87
CA LYS A 15 19.96 -0.65 0.74
C LYS A 15 18.90 -0.21 -0.29
N GLN A 16 17.98 -1.09 -0.69
CA GLN A 16 16.93 -0.73 -1.65
C GLN A 16 15.98 0.34 -1.08
N VAL A 17 15.63 0.21 0.18
CA VAL A 17 14.81 1.22 0.86
C VAL A 17 15.56 2.55 0.95
N ALA A 18 16.86 2.55 1.29
CA ALA A 18 17.67 3.77 1.34
C ALA A 18 17.73 4.48 -0.02
N ILE A 19 17.88 3.73 -1.13
CA ILE A 19 17.84 4.29 -2.49
C ILE A 19 16.52 5.03 -2.74
N LEU A 20 15.39 4.43 -2.36
CA LEU A 20 14.08 5.08 -2.52
C LEU A 20 13.95 6.32 -1.65
N TYR A 21 14.47 6.28 -0.41
CA TYR A 21 14.43 7.44 0.49
C TYR A 21 15.35 8.59 0.09
N ILE A 22 16.37 8.36 -0.74
CA ILE A 22 17.12 9.44 -1.40
C ILE A 22 16.19 10.22 -2.32
N ILE A 23 15.32 9.55 -3.08
CA ILE A 23 14.31 10.22 -3.92
C ILE A 23 13.28 10.96 -3.06
N VAL A 24 12.87 10.37 -1.93
CA VAL A 24 12.01 11.05 -0.94
C VAL A 24 12.67 12.33 -0.42
N ALA A 25 13.97 12.28 -0.09
CA ALA A 25 14.71 13.45 0.36
C ALA A 25 14.78 14.55 -0.73
N VAL A 26 14.94 14.17 -2.00
CA VAL A 26 14.86 15.12 -3.12
C VAL A 26 13.47 15.77 -3.18
N GLY A 27 12.39 15.00 -3.04
CA GLY A 27 11.02 15.53 -2.99
C GLY A 27 10.80 16.48 -1.80
N PHE A 28 11.32 16.12 -0.62
CA PHE A 28 11.28 16.97 0.58
C PHE A 28 12.01 18.30 0.36
N ILE A 29 13.22 18.27 -0.19
CA ILE A 29 14.01 19.47 -0.49
C ILE A 29 13.31 20.32 -1.55
N ALA A 30 12.80 19.70 -2.62
CA ALA A 30 12.11 20.37 -3.70
C ALA A 30 10.86 21.12 -3.20
N ASP A 31 10.14 20.57 -2.22
CA ASP A 31 9.03 21.23 -1.55
C ASP A 31 9.51 22.45 -0.73
N LYS A 32 10.54 22.26 0.10
CA LYS A 32 11.08 23.34 0.96
C LYS A 32 11.61 24.54 0.18
N VAL A 33 12.10 24.31 -1.05
CA VAL A 33 12.54 25.40 -1.95
C VAL A 33 11.43 25.91 -2.89
N GLY A 34 10.22 25.36 -2.79
CA GLY A 34 9.06 25.81 -3.56
C GLY A 34 8.97 25.31 -5.02
N LEU A 35 9.85 24.39 -5.43
CA LEU A 35 9.85 23.81 -6.79
C LEU A 35 8.76 22.75 -6.97
N TYR A 36 8.50 21.95 -5.93
CA TYR A 36 7.53 20.88 -5.95
C TYR A 36 6.62 20.97 -4.72
N THR A 37 5.59 21.75 -4.82
CA THR A 37 4.70 22.08 -3.70
C THR A 37 3.63 21.01 -3.48
N GLU A 38 2.94 21.06 -2.33
CA GLU A 38 1.80 20.18 -2.02
C GLU A 38 0.73 20.20 -3.13
N LYS A 39 0.44 21.37 -3.72
CA LYS A 39 -0.49 21.51 -4.85
C LYS A 39 -0.03 20.73 -6.09
N THR A 40 1.27 20.72 -6.37
CA THR A 40 1.88 19.95 -7.46
C THR A 40 1.85 18.46 -7.13
N ALA A 41 2.16 18.08 -5.89
CA ALA A 41 2.09 16.69 -5.42
C ALA A 41 0.68 16.09 -5.57
N LEU A 42 -0.38 16.86 -5.27
CA LEU A 42 -1.77 16.44 -5.49
C LEU A 42 -2.05 16.15 -6.98
N LYS A 43 -1.56 17.00 -7.90
CA LYS A 43 -1.71 16.74 -9.35
C LYS A 43 -0.92 15.51 -9.82
N CYS A 44 0.28 15.31 -9.28
CA CYS A 44 1.05 14.10 -9.54
C CYS A 44 0.38 12.84 -8.96
N THR A 45 -0.37 12.97 -7.85
CA THR A 45 -1.19 11.87 -7.33
C THR A 45 -2.26 11.44 -8.32
N ASP A 46 -2.93 12.39 -8.98
CA ASP A 46 -3.91 12.09 -10.03
C ASP A 46 -3.24 11.38 -11.21
N LEU A 47 -2.09 11.89 -11.67
CA LEU A 47 -1.31 11.27 -12.75
C LEU A 47 -0.90 9.83 -12.39
N LEU A 48 -0.38 9.62 -11.19
CA LEU A 48 -0.02 8.30 -10.69
C LEU A 48 -1.22 7.37 -10.66
N PHE A 49 -2.34 7.84 -10.12
CA PHE A 49 -3.52 7.01 -9.90
C PHE A 49 -4.23 6.62 -11.18
N TYR A 50 -4.44 7.60 -12.10
CA TYR A 50 -5.24 7.38 -13.29
C TYR A 50 -4.46 6.87 -14.50
N ILE A 51 -3.13 7.07 -14.53
CA ILE A 51 -2.30 6.73 -15.69
C ILE A 51 -1.16 5.80 -15.29
N VAL A 52 -0.21 6.29 -14.48
CA VAL A 52 1.08 5.60 -14.28
C VAL A 52 0.92 4.25 -13.59
N THR A 53 0.13 4.17 -12.51
CA THR A 53 -0.09 2.92 -11.77
C THR A 53 -0.85 1.87 -12.60
N PRO A 54 -1.93 2.21 -13.34
CA PRO A 54 -2.54 1.28 -14.29
C PRO A 54 -1.55 0.71 -15.32
N PHE A 55 -0.73 1.57 -15.93
CA PHE A 55 0.29 1.12 -16.88
C PHE A 55 1.32 0.21 -16.19
N LYS A 56 1.73 0.51 -14.95
CA LYS A 56 2.66 -0.32 -14.18
C LYS A 56 2.09 -1.71 -13.88
N ILE A 57 0.81 -1.78 -13.55
CA ILE A 57 0.11 -3.04 -13.32
C ILE A 57 0.01 -3.81 -14.65
N ILE A 58 -0.49 -3.20 -15.73
CA ILE A 58 -0.61 -3.86 -17.05
C ILE A 58 0.77 -4.37 -17.50
N GLU A 59 1.83 -3.56 -17.39
CA GLU A 59 3.19 -3.96 -17.71
C GLU A 59 3.58 -5.25 -17.00
N SER A 60 3.29 -5.38 -15.69
CA SER A 60 3.65 -6.59 -14.94
C SER A 60 2.94 -7.85 -15.42
N PHE A 61 1.74 -7.73 -15.99
CA PHE A 61 1.00 -8.84 -16.57
C PHE A 61 1.50 -9.23 -17.96
N ILE A 62 1.88 -8.26 -18.80
CA ILE A 62 2.29 -8.53 -20.18
C ILE A 62 3.78 -8.87 -20.34
N THR A 63 4.59 -8.60 -19.31
CA THR A 63 6.02 -8.95 -19.30
C THR A 63 6.32 -10.27 -18.61
N LEU A 64 5.37 -10.80 -17.84
CA LEU A 64 5.53 -12.06 -17.15
C LEU A 64 5.04 -13.22 -18.05
N GLU A 65 5.88 -14.24 -18.19
CA GLU A 65 5.51 -15.43 -18.94
C GLU A 65 4.40 -16.23 -18.23
N TYR A 66 3.40 -16.62 -19.00
CA TYR A 66 2.32 -17.47 -18.50
C TYR A 66 2.86 -18.88 -18.21
N THR A 67 2.73 -19.31 -16.98
CA THR A 67 2.84 -20.71 -16.57
C THR A 67 1.67 -21.05 -15.64
N PRO A 68 1.21 -22.31 -15.59
CA PRO A 68 0.19 -22.72 -14.63
C PRO A 68 0.58 -22.42 -13.17
N GLU A 69 1.89 -22.50 -12.85
CA GLU A 69 2.42 -22.17 -11.53
C GLU A 69 2.30 -20.67 -11.23
N THR A 70 2.68 -19.80 -12.17
CA THR A 70 2.57 -18.35 -12.01
C THR A 70 1.11 -17.92 -11.86
N ALA A 71 0.21 -18.49 -12.64
CA ALA A 71 -1.22 -18.26 -12.51
C ALA A 71 -1.76 -18.72 -11.14
N LYS A 72 -1.36 -19.91 -10.68
CA LYS A 72 -1.71 -20.39 -9.33
C LYS A 72 -1.22 -19.45 -8.24
N LYS A 73 0.03 -18.96 -8.32
CA LYS A 73 0.60 -18.00 -7.36
C LYS A 73 -0.17 -16.68 -7.34
N LEU A 74 -0.67 -16.20 -8.48
CA LEU A 74 -1.52 -14.99 -8.54
C LEU A 74 -2.82 -15.17 -7.73
N PHE A 75 -3.52 -16.31 -7.89
CA PHE A 75 -4.73 -16.57 -7.12
C PHE A 75 -4.43 -16.77 -5.64
N ILE A 76 -3.29 -17.38 -5.29
CA ILE A 76 -2.81 -17.45 -3.91
C ILE A 76 -2.58 -16.04 -3.36
N ALA A 77 -1.92 -15.15 -4.13
CA ALA A 77 -1.70 -13.76 -3.73
C ALA A 77 -3.02 -13.02 -3.45
N MET A 78 -4.04 -13.25 -4.28
CA MET A 78 -5.37 -12.66 -4.08
C MET A 78 -6.04 -13.18 -2.79
N GLY A 79 -5.98 -14.48 -2.55
CA GLY A 79 -6.47 -15.11 -1.31
C GLY A 79 -5.72 -14.60 -0.07
N CYS A 80 -4.41 -14.49 -0.14
CA CYS A 80 -3.57 -13.92 0.92
C CYS A 80 -3.87 -12.44 1.17
N GLY A 81 -4.15 -11.67 0.10
CA GLY A 81 -4.61 -10.28 0.22
C GLY A 81 -5.95 -10.15 0.93
N ALA A 82 -6.91 -11.03 0.64
CA ALA A 82 -8.17 -11.09 1.35
C ALA A 82 -7.98 -11.46 2.83
N LEU A 83 -7.17 -12.49 3.10
CA LEU A 83 -6.84 -12.93 4.46
C LEU A 83 -6.13 -11.84 5.26
N LEU A 84 -5.19 -11.11 4.66
CA LEU A 84 -4.54 -9.94 5.26
C LEU A 84 -5.59 -8.93 5.77
N HIS A 85 -6.58 -8.59 4.94
CA HIS A 85 -7.59 -7.61 5.33
C HIS A 85 -8.55 -8.15 6.39
N ILE A 86 -8.90 -9.44 6.36
CA ILE A 86 -9.71 -10.09 7.40
C ILE A 86 -8.98 -10.04 8.75
N VAL A 87 -7.71 -10.44 8.79
CA VAL A 87 -6.88 -10.40 10.02
C VAL A 87 -6.74 -8.97 10.51
N ALA A 88 -6.46 -8.02 9.62
CA ALA A 88 -6.32 -6.61 9.95
C ALA A 88 -7.60 -6.02 10.56
N VAL A 89 -8.78 -6.34 9.98
CA VAL A 89 -10.08 -5.92 10.48
C VAL A 89 -10.38 -6.49 11.88
N LEU A 90 -10.06 -7.76 12.10
CA LEU A 90 -10.23 -8.39 13.43
C LEU A 90 -9.34 -7.71 14.47
N LEU A 91 -8.06 -7.55 14.17
CA LEU A 91 -7.08 -6.94 15.09
C LEU A 91 -7.45 -5.48 15.41
N CYS A 92 -7.76 -4.65 14.41
CA CYS A 92 -8.08 -3.25 14.64
C CYS A 92 -9.42 -3.08 15.39
N THR A 93 -10.38 -3.98 15.17
CA THR A 93 -11.65 -3.96 15.88
C THR A 93 -11.45 -4.23 17.36
N ILE A 94 -10.68 -5.24 17.71
CA ILE A 94 -10.36 -5.57 19.11
C ILE A 94 -9.57 -4.43 19.77
N SER A 95 -8.54 -3.91 19.10
CA SER A 95 -7.61 -2.91 19.68
C SER A 95 -8.26 -1.55 19.93
N PHE A 96 -9.19 -1.11 19.08
CA PHE A 96 -9.76 0.25 19.16
C PHE A 96 -11.25 0.29 19.52
N ASN A 97 -11.81 -0.79 20.04
CA ASN A 97 -13.23 -0.87 20.38
C ASN A 97 -13.63 0.08 21.54
N ARG A 98 -12.69 0.37 22.45
CA ARG A 98 -12.91 1.28 23.59
C ARG A 98 -12.57 2.74 23.29
N SER A 99 -12.22 3.09 22.05
CA SER A 99 -11.95 4.47 21.64
C SER A 99 -13.26 5.22 21.35
N PRO A 100 -13.30 6.57 21.51
CA PRO A 100 -14.43 7.38 21.05
C PRO A 100 -14.73 7.09 19.57
N LYS A 101 -16.03 6.98 19.22
CA LYS A 101 -16.46 6.48 17.89
C LYS A 101 -15.82 7.22 16.71
N ASP A 102 -15.76 8.55 16.79
CA ASP A 102 -15.17 9.40 15.77
C ASP A 102 -13.69 9.14 15.54
N LYS A 103 -12.92 8.95 16.62
CA LYS A 103 -11.48 8.63 16.57
C LYS A 103 -11.24 7.15 16.28
N ALA A 104 -12.10 6.26 16.81
CA ALA A 104 -12.01 4.83 16.57
C ALA A 104 -12.12 4.48 15.08
N ALA A 105 -12.97 5.19 14.33
CA ALA A 105 -13.11 5.01 12.90
C ALA A 105 -11.78 5.23 12.17
N ILE A 106 -11.08 6.33 12.50
CA ILE A 106 -9.78 6.68 11.92
C ILE A 106 -8.71 5.65 12.30
N TYR A 107 -8.59 5.29 13.58
CA TYR A 107 -7.60 4.32 14.05
C TYR A 107 -7.82 2.94 13.42
N LYS A 108 -9.08 2.47 13.35
CA LYS A 108 -9.43 1.18 12.74
C LYS A 108 -9.12 1.17 11.26
N TYR A 109 -9.54 2.22 10.54
CA TYR A 109 -9.26 2.31 9.10
C TYR A 109 -7.76 2.35 8.81
N SER A 110 -7.02 3.21 9.52
CA SER A 110 -5.57 3.33 9.36
C SER A 110 -4.82 2.04 9.67
N SER A 111 -5.30 1.25 10.64
CA SER A 111 -4.68 -0.03 10.98
C SER A 111 -5.03 -1.14 9.99
N ALA A 112 -6.25 -1.14 9.43
CA ALA A 112 -6.69 -2.20 8.53
C ALA A 112 -6.18 -2.00 7.09
N TYR A 113 -6.12 -0.76 6.60
CA TYR A 113 -5.94 -0.47 5.18
C TYR A 113 -4.59 0.20 4.90
N GLY A 114 -3.68 -0.59 4.31
CA GLY A 114 -2.34 -0.14 3.93
C GLY A 114 -2.29 0.54 2.57
N ASN A 115 -1.29 1.38 2.38
CA ASN A 115 -1.03 2.11 1.13
C ASN A 115 -0.36 1.21 0.08
N CYS A 116 -1.11 0.22 -0.41
CA CYS A 116 -0.59 -0.77 -1.37
C CYS A 116 -0.22 -0.16 -2.72
N GLY A 117 -0.93 0.89 -3.18
CA GLY A 117 -0.70 1.49 -4.50
C GLY A 117 0.51 2.43 -4.55
N TYR A 118 0.67 3.30 -3.54
CA TYR A 118 1.70 4.35 -3.58
C TYR A 118 2.95 4.04 -2.77
N MET A 119 2.90 3.06 -1.86
CA MET A 119 4.06 2.68 -1.05
C MET A 119 4.53 1.25 -1.34
N SER A 120 3.61 0.26 -1.33
CA SER A 120 4.03 -1.12 -1.58
C SER A 120 4.45 -1.35 -3.02
N LEU A 121 3.68 -0.88 -3.99
CA LEU A 121 3.93 -1.16 -5.41
C LEU A 121 5.32 -0.64 -5.87
N PRO A 122 5.71 0.63 -5.59
CA PRO A 122 7.06 1.10 -5.91
C PRO A 122 8.15 0.32 -5.19
N LEU A 123 7.93 -0.04 -3.93
CA LEU A 123 8.90 -0.77 -3.13
C LEU A 123 9.05 -2.22 -3.62
N VAL A 124 7.94 -2.89 -3.91
CA VAL A 124 7.94 -4.23 -4.51
C VAL A 124 8.61 -4.20 -5.89
N SER A 125 8.33 -3.17 -6.70
CA SER A 125 9.00 -2.99 -8.00
C SER A 125 10.51 -2.86 -7.88
N ALA A 126 11.00 -2.15 -6.86
CA ALA A 126 12.43 -1.94 -6.63
C ALA A 126 13.15 -3.17 -6.06
N ILE A 127 12.48 -3.96 -5.19
CA ILE A 127 13.09 -5.10 -4.48
C ILE A 127 12.92 -6.40 -5.26
N VAL A 128 11.73 -6.64 -5.81
CA VAL A 128 11.33 -7.91 -6.44
C VAL A 128 11.28 -7.80 -7.97
N GLY A 129 10.96 -6.61 -8.48
CA GLY A 129 10.79 -6.39 -9.92
C GLY A 129 9.37 -6.68 -10.41
N PRO A 130 9.21 -6.95 -11.75
CA PRO A 130 7.90 -7.13 -12.40
C PRO A 130 7.04 -8.26 -11.80
N GLU A 131 7.65 -9.38 -11.42
CA GLU A 131 6.98 -10.51 -10.79
C GLU A 131 6.32 -10.10 -9.45
N GLY A 132 7.03 -9.31 -8.65
CA GLY A 132 6.49 -8.79 -7.40
C GLY A 132 5.32 -7.84 -7.61
N VAL A 133 5.40 -6.95 -8.62
CA VAL A 133 4.30 -6.04 -9.00
C VAL A 133 3.07 -6.83 -9.40
N PHE A 134 3.23 -7.92 -10.14
CA PHE A 134 2.17 -8.83 -10.54
C PHE A 134 1.42 -9.39 -9.33
N TYR A 135 2.12 -9.92 -8.31
CA TYR A 135 1.49 -10.42 -7.08
C TYR A 135 0.91 -9.28 -6.22
N CYS A 136 1.59 -8.15 -6.14
CA CYS A 136 1.09 -6.99 -5.41
C CYS A 136 -0.22 -6.45 -6.01
N SER A 137 -0.41 -6.53 -7.33
CA SER A 137 -1.64 -6.13 -8.01
C SER A 137 -2.86 -6.94 -7.53
N ALA A 138 -2.69 -8.22 -7.24
CA ALA A 138 -3.74 -9.06 -6.67
C ALA A 138 -4.13 -8.62 -5.24
N VAL A 139 -3.16 -8.18 -4.43
CA VAL A 139 -3.43 -7.61 -3.10
C VAL A 139 -4.17 -6.28 -3.21
N ILE A 140 -3.87 -5.46 -4.23
CA ILE A 140 -4.59 -4.20 -4.49
C ILE A 140 -6.08 -4.44 -4.76
N ILE A 141 -6.45 -5.51 -5.48
CA ILE A 141 -7.86 -5.87 -5.68
C ILE A 141 -8.54 -6.11 -4.34
N SER A 142 -7.95 -6.94 -3.50
CA SER A 142 -8.47 -7.22 -2.15
C SER A 142 -8.59 -5.95 -1.33
N PHE A 143 -7.56 -5.08 -1.34
CA PHE A 143 -7.60 -3.77 -0.69
C PHE A 143 -8.78 -2.92 -1.17
N GLN A 144 -9.02 -2.83 -2.47
CA GLN A 144 -10.12 -2.04 -3.01
C GLN A 144 -11.49 -2.56 -2.53
N ILE A 145 -11.70 -3.88 -2.59
CA ILE A 145 -12.94 -4.49 -2.12
C ILE A 145 -13.18 -4.15 -0.65
N PHE A 146 -12.22 -4.46 0.22
CA PHE A 146 -12.39 -4.27 1.67
C PHE A 146 -12.45 -2.79 2.07
N SER A 147 -11.61 -1.94 1.47
CA SER A 147 -11.54 -0.49 1.76
C SER A 147 -12.85 0.23 1.38
N PHE A 148 -13.42 -0.11 0.22
CA PHE A 148 -14.65 0.52 -0.29
C PHE A 148 -15.95 -0.15 0.20
N THR A 149 -15.87 -1.23 0.95
CA THR A 149 -17.01 -1.87 1.64
C THR A 149 -16.91 -1.65 3.15
N HIS A 150 -16.17 -2.50 3.85
CA HIS A 150 -15.99 -2.42 5.30
C HIS A 150 -15.30 -1.13 5.75
N GLY A 151 -14.34 -0.60 4.99
CA GLY A 151 -13.66 0.66 5.31
C GLY A 151 -14.63 1.85 5.32
N ILE A 152 -15.49 1.96 4.30
CA ILE A 152 -16.54 2.97 4.23
C ILE A 152 -17.52 2.80 5.41
N TYR A 153 -17.93 1.57 5.71
CA TYR A 153 -18.81 1.28 6.84
C TYR A 153 -18.23 1.74 8.19
N ILE A 154 -16.94 1.52 8.44
CA ILE A 154 -16.29 2.01 9.66
C ILE A 154 -16.29 3.53 9.71
N MET A 155 -15.89 4.19 8.62
CA MET A 155 -15.77 5.65 8.57
C MET A 155 -17.13 6.33 8.74
N SER A 156 -18.19 5.78 8.13
CA SER A 156 -19.53 6.32 8.29
C SER A 156 -20.09 6.19 9.72
N LYS A 157 -19.68 5.15 10.47
CA LYS A 157 -20.03 5.04 11.89
C LYS A 157 -19.33 6.04 12.80
N GLY A 158 -18.23 6.63 12.34
CA GLY A 158 -17.47 7.68 13.05
C GLY A 158 -17.97 9.09 12.76
N THR A 159 -18.97 9.27 11.88
CA THR A 159 -19.47 10.59 11.50
C THR A 159 -20.07 11.33 12.68
N LYS A 160 -19.80 12.65 12.72
CA LYS A 160 -20.46 13.61 13.64
C LYS A 160 -21.63 14.33 12.98
N ILE A 161 -21.89 14.09 11.70
CA ILE A 161 -22.96 14.74 10.94
C ILE A 161 -24.29 14.04 11.27
N GLU A 162 -25.19 14.73 11.94
CA GLU A 162 -26.58 14.27 12.13
C GLU A 162 -27.27 14.21 10.77
N GLY A 163 -27.88 13.06 10.43
CA GLY A 163 -28.52 12.86 9.14
C GLY A 163 -27.60 12.41 8.01
N ALA A 164 -26.36 12.01 8.29
CA ALA A 164 -25.49 11.47 7.27
C ALA A 164 -26.16 10.32 6.49
N GLU A 165 -26.11 10.43 5.18
CA GLU A 165 -26.72 9.46 4.25
C GLU A 165 -26.35 8.02 4.61
N LYS A 166 -27.32 7.11 4.46
CA LYS A 166 -27.09 5.67 4.59
C LYS A 166 -25.91 5.29 3.71
N VAL A 167 -25.03 4.46 4.28
CA VAL A 167 -23.81 3.98 3.59
C VAL A 167 -24.24 3.23 2.33
N GLU A 168 -24.12 3.87 1.19
CA GLU A 168 -24.27 3.18 -0.10
C GLU A 168 -22.92 2.60 -0.50
N ILE A 169 -22.83 1.26 -0.46
CA ILE A 169 -21.70 0.53 -1.03
C ILE A 169 -21.85 0.62 -2.56
N ASN A 170 -21.01 1.43 -3.17
CA ASN A 170 -21.06 1.63 -4.61
C ASN A 170 -20.06 0.69 -5.31
N PHE A 171 -20.52 -0.50 -5.66
CA PHE A 171 -19.71 -1.49 -6.41
C PHE A 171 -19.15 -0.95 -7.73
N LYS A 172 -19.85 -0.01 -8.38
CA LYS A 172 -19.36 0.64 -9.59
C LYS A 172 -18.04 1.39 -9.34
N LYS A 173 -17.86 2.00 -8.16
CA LYS A 173 -16.60 2.68 -7.80
C LYS A 173 -15.45 1.71 -7.57
N ILE A 174 -15.72 0.48 -7.13
CA ILE A 174 -14.70 -0.56 -6.98
C ILE A 174 -14.23 -1.01 -8.37
N ILE A 175 -15.18 -1.37 -9.26
CA ILE A 175 -14.88 -1.86 -10.61
C ILE A 175 -14.21 -0.78 -11.46
N LEU A 176 -14.66 0.48 -11.34
CA LEU A 176 -14.10 1.61 -12.09
C LEU A 176 -12.81 2.18 -11.47
N ASN A 177 -12.27 1.54 -10.43
CA ASN A 177 -10.96 1.91 -9.92
C ASN A 177 -9.88 1.62 -10.97
N PRO A 178 -9.00 2.59 -11.31
CA PRO A 178 -7.98 2.41 -12.36
C PRO A 178 -7.08 1.20 -12.15
N GLY A 179 -6.70 0.88 -10.91
CA GLY A 179 -5.92 -0.31 -10.59
C GLY A 179 -6.68 -1.61 -10.84
N VAL A 180 -7.99 -1.64 -10.55
CA VAL A 180 -8.85 -2.80 -10.83
C VAL A 180 -9.05 -2.95 -12.34
N ILE A 181 -9.28 -1.85 -13.07
CA ILE A 181 -9.38 -1.86 -14.54
C ILE A 181 -8.08 -2.39 -15.15
N ALA A 182 -6.92 -1.97 -14.63
CA ALA A 182 -5.63 -2.46 -15.11
C ALA A 182 -5.48 -3.98 -14.97
N VAL A 183 -5.97 -4.56 -13.87
CA VAL A 183 -5.98 -6.02 -13.69
C VAL A 183 -7.00 -6.69 -14.61
N ILE A 184 -8.20 -6.10 -14.78
CA ILE A 184 -9.21 -6.62 -15.73
C ILE A 184 -8.67 -6.66 -17.18
N ILE A 185 -7.82 -5.72 -17.55
CA ILE A 185 -7.16 -5.69 -18.87
C ILE A 185 -5.95 -6.64 -18.88
N GLY A 186 -5.10 -6.57 -17.88
CA GLY A 186 -3.84 -7.32 -17.83
C GLY A 186 -4.01 -8.83 -17.67
N LEU A 187 -4.98 -9.25 -16.85
CA LEU A 187 -5.19 -10.66 -16.53
C LEU A 187 -5.55 -11.51 -17.79
N PRO A 188 -6.49 -11.11 -18.65
CA PRO A 188 -6.75 -11.83 -19.90
C PRO A 188 -5.53 -11.89 -20.84
N LEU A 189 -4.76 -10.79 -20.93
CA LEU A 189 -3.53 -10.75 -21.72
C LEU A 189 -2.49 -11.74 -21.21
N PHE A 190 -2.29 -11.80 -19.89
CA PHE A 190 -1.42 -12.78 -19.25
C PHE A 190 -1.89 -14.22 -19.51
N LEU A 191 -3.19 -14.51 -19.28
CA LEU A 191 -3.74 -15.86 -19.44
C LEU A 191 -3.74 -16.35 -20.90
N SER A 192 -3.81 -15.42 -21.87
CA SER A 192 -3.76 -15.77 -23.30
C SER A 192 -2.37 -16.12 -23.80
N GLY A 193 -1.30 -15.78 -23.03
CA GLY A 193 0.09 -15.97 -23.44
C GLY A 193 0.49 -15.17 -24.70
N ILE A 194 -0.30 -14.15 -25.07
CA ILE A 194 -0.01 -13.33 -26.25
C ILE A 194 1.19 -12.42 -26.00
N THR A 195 2.17 -12.47 -26.90
CA THR A 195 3.28 -11.52 -26.89
C THR A 195 2.80 -10.15 -27.40
N VAL A 196 2.91 -9.14 -26.55
CA VAL A 196 2.53 -7.76 -26.90
C VAL A 196 3.60 -7.15 -27.81
N PRO A 197 3.22 -6.56 -28.97
CA PRO A 197 4.17 -5.93 -29.88
C PRO A 197 5.00 -4.84 -29.20
N GLU A 198 6.27 -4.72 -29.57
CA GLU A 198 7.24 -3.79 -28.98
C GLU A 198 6.78 -2.32 -29.06
N VAL A 199 6.06 -1.96 -30.13
CA VAL A 199 5.46 -0.63 -30.33
C VAL A 199 4.44 -0.25 -29.24
N ILE A 200 3.82 -1.24 -28.59
CA ILE A 200 2.88 -1.03 -27.48
C ILE A 200 3.62 -1.19 -26.15
N LEU A 201 4.50 -2.19 -26.07
CA LEU A 201 5.22 -2.51 -24.84
C LEU A 201 6.16 -1.38 -24.41
N LYS A 202 6.99 -0.85 -25.30
CA LYS A 202 7.97 0.20 -24.96
C LYS A 202 7.34 1.49 -24.40
N PRO A 203 6.34 2.12 -25.05
CA PRO A 203 5.67 3.29 -24.48
C PRO A 203 5.02 2.99 -23.12
N SER A 204 4.42 1.80 -22.97
CA SER A 204 3.83 1.36 -21.71
C SER A 204 4.87 1.30 -20.60
N SER A 205 6.05 0.72 -20.87
CA SER A 205 7.16 0.64 -19.92
C SER A 205 7.75 2.00 -19.55
N TYR A 206 7.83 2.95 -20.51
CA TYR A 206 8.25 4.32 -20.20
C TYR A 206 7.29 5.01 -19.24
N ILE A 207 5.98 4.89 -19.46
CA ILE A 207 4.97 5.43 -18.53
C ILE A 207 5.05 4.71 -17.18
N ALA A 208 5.11 3.38 -17.18
CA ALA A 208 5.19 2.56 -15.99
C ALA A 208 6.43 2.88 -15.12
N SER A 209 7.57 3.23 -15.75
CA SER A 209 8.82 3.57 -15.05
C SER A 209 8.72 4.83 -14.20
N LEU A 210 7.78 5.72 -14.48
CA LEU A 210 7.50 6.91 -13.69
C LEU A 210 6.89 6.59 -12.31
N ASN A 211 6.36 5.37 -12.11
CA ASN A 211 5.64 5.02 -10.88
C ASN A 211 6.48 5.25 -9.62
N THR A 212 7.63 4.61 -9.55
CA THR A 212 8.51 4.69 -8.37
C THR A 212 9.06 6.10 -8.12
N PRO A 213 9.66 6.81 -9.10
CA PRO A 213 10.20 8.15 -8.87
C PRO A 213 9.12 9.16 -8.44
N LEU A 214 7.99 9.22 -9.14
CA LEU A 214 6.92 10.16 -8.82
C LEU A 214 6.28 9.88 -7.46
N ALA A 215 6.04 8.60 -7.12
CA ALA A 215 5.49 8.24 -5.82
C ALA A 215 6.43 8.64 -4.68
N MET A 216 7.73 8.46 -4.82
CA MET A 216 8.72 8.81 -3.81
C MET A 216 8.91 10.33 -3.68
N LEU A 217 8.94 11.08 -4.78
CA LEU A 217 8.95 12.55 -4.74
C LEU A 217 7.72 13.10 -4.02
N MET A 218 6.54 12.61 -4.37
CA MET A 218 5.28 12.98 -3.73
C MET A 218 5.30 12.67 -2.22
N PHE A 219 5.84 11.52 -1.84
CA PHE A 219 5.97 11.16 -0.43
C PHE A 219 6.89 12.11 0.32
N GLY A 220 7.98 12.59 -0.32
CA GLY A 220 8.88 13.63 0.21
C GLY A 220 8.15 14.93 0.54
N THR A 221 7.28 15.39 -0.36
CA THR A 221 6.43 16.58 -0.13
C THR A 221 5.50 16.36 1.07
N TYR A 222 4.82 15.21 1.17
CA TYR A 222 3.97 14.95 2.34
C TYR A 222 4.77 14.94 3.65
N MET A 223 6.01 14.45 3.64
CA MET A 223 6.88 14.52 4.81
C MET A 223 7.30 15.97 5.15
N ALA A 224 7.46 16.85 4.15
CA ALA A 224 7.82 18.26 4.37
C ALA A 224 6.75 19.04 5.14
N HIS A 225 5.49 18.61 5.06
CA HIS A 225 4.34 19.18 5.77
C HIS A 225 3.92 18.42 7.03
N ALA A 226 4.63 17.36 7.39
CA ALA A 226 4.30 16.54 8.56
C ALA A 226 4.73 17.23 9.87
N ASP A 227 3.82 17.29 10.87
CA ASP A 227 4.15 17.79 12.21
C ASP A 227 4.73 16.68 13.08
N PHE A 228 6.04 16.54 13.03
CA PHE A 228 6.77 15.49 13.78
C PHE A 228 6.61 15.59 15.29
N ARG A 229 6.38 16.79 15.87
CA ARG A 229 6.27 16.96 17.32
C ARG A 229 4.94 16.44 17.86
N SER A 230 3.86 16.64 17.14
CA SER A 230 2.53 16.17 17.56
C SER A 230 2.37 14.66 17.42
N MET A 231 3.10 14.04 16.48
CA MET A 231 3.02 12.61 16.18
C MET A 231 3.34 11.72 17.37
N PHE A 232 4.39 12.05 18.11
CA PHE A 232 4.86 11.23 19.24
C PHE A 232 4.12 11.50 20.56
N LYS A 233 3.29 12.56 20.65
CA LYS A 233 2.51 12.88 21.84
C LYS A 233 1.26 12.02 22.00
N ASN A 234 0.73 11.47 20.91
CA ASN A 234 -0.48 10.67 20.94
C ASN A 234 -0.15 9.18 20.93
N TRP A 235 -0.17 8.54 22.13
CA TRP A 235 0.11 7.12 22.29
C TRP A 235 -0.77 6.20 21.43
N ARG A 236 -1.97 6.65 21.02
CA ARG A 236 -2.85 5.89 20.14
C ARG A 236 -2.33 5.84 18.71
N ILE A 237 -1.62 6.86 18.24
CA ILE A 237 -0.92 6.84 16.96
C ILE A 237 0.20 5.78 17.01
N LEU A 238 0.94 5.71 18.12
CA LEU A 238 1.94 4.66 18.34
C LEU A 238 1.30 3.26 18.37
N SER A 239 0.10 3.14 18.95
CA SER A 239 -0.65 1.87 18.94
C SER A 239 -1.05 1.47 17.51
N VAL A 240 -1.48 2.42 16.67
CA VAL A 240 -1.75 2.17 15.25
C VAL A 240 -0.47 1.73 14.54
N ALA A 241 0.66 2.40 14.78
CA ALA A 241 1.95 2.04 14.20
C ALA A 241 2.40 0.63 14.62
N GLY A 242 2.35 0.32 15.90
CA GLY A 242 2.69 -1.01 16.43
C GLY A 242 1.82 -2.12 15.83
N LEU A 243 0.51 -1.87 15.75
CA LEU A 243 -0.43 -2.82 15.16
C LEU A 243 -0.18 -3.00 13.65
N LYS A 244 -0.07 -1.88 12.91
CA LYS A 244 -0.02 -1.88 11.44
C LYS A 244 1.33 -2.28 10.88
N LEU A 245 2.41 -1.82 11.50
CA LEU A 245 3.76 -1.98 10.95
C LEU A 245 4.53 -3.16 11.54
N ILE A 246 4.08 -3.69 12.68
CA ILE A 246 4.79 -4.77 13.39
C ILE A 246 3.87 -5.97 13.62
N ALA A 247 2.79 -5.82 14.39
CA ALA A 247 1.97 -6.96 14.79
C ALA A 247 1.28 -7.64 13.59
N LEU A 248 0.63 -6.85 12.72
CA LEU A 248 -0.04 -7.38 11.54
C LEU A 248 0.92 -8.09 10.58
N PRO A 249 2.03 -7.48 10.11
CA PRO A 249 2.96 -8.19 9.23
C PRO A 249 3.62 -9.38 9.91
N ALA A 250 3.95 -9.33 11.20
CA ALA A 250 4.50 -10.48 11.91
C ALA A 250 3.54 -11.68 11.92
N ILE A 251 2.26 -11.44 12.22
CA ILE A 251 1.22 -12.47 12.16
C ILE A 251 1.09 -13.01 10.73
N MET A 252 1.09 -12.12 9.72
CA MET A 252 0.96 -12.54 8.33
C MET A 252 2.17 -13.33 7.84
N ILE A 253 3.40 -12.97 8.25
CA ILE A 253 4.61 -13.76 7.97
C ILE A 253 4.46 -15.18 8.49
N VAL A 254 4.00 -15.36 9.74
CA VAL A 254 3.76 -16.70 10.31
C VAL A 254 2.73 -17.45 9.47
N ILE A 255 1.61 -16.82 9.13
CA ILE A 255 0.55 -17.43 8.31
C ILE A 255 1.08 -17.80 6.93
N TYR A 256 1.81 -16.90 6.25
CA TYR A 256 2.36 -17.18 4.92
C TYR A 256 3.35 -18.37 4.94
N LYS A 257 4.19 -18.44 5.96
CA LYS A 257 5.12 -19.57 6.12
C LYS A 257 4.41 -20.89 6.43
N LEU A 258 3.32 -20.87 7.20
CA LEU A 258 2.49 -22.07 7.42
C LEU A 258 1.86 -22.60 6.12
N PHE A 259 1.58 -21.73 5.15
CA PHE A 259 1.13 -22.11 3.81
C PHE A 259 2.28 -22.39 2.82
N SER A 260 3.53 -22.48 3.31
CA SER A 260 4.72 -22.71 2.48
C SER A 260 4.86 -21.69 1.33
N ILE A 261 4.51 -20.42 1.60
CA ILE A 261 4.70 -19.32 0.64
C ILE A 261 6.14 -18.83 0.75
N GLU A 262 6.83 -18.76 -0.39
CA GLU A 262 8.26 -18.45 -0.48
C GLU A 262 8.57 -17.49 -1.64
N GLY A 263 9.82 -17.01 -1.72
CA GLY A 263 10.38 -16.24 -2.83
C GLY A 263 9.69 -14.91 -3.09
N ALA A 264 9.57 -14.54 -4.36
CA ALA A 264 8.99 -13.29 -4.83
C ALA A 264 7.55 -13.06 -4.31
N LEU A 265 6.75 -14.12 -4.22
CA LEU A 265 5.39 -14.06 -3.68
C LEU A 265 5.40 -13.65 -2.20
N LEU A 266 6.21 -14.32 -1.37
CA LEU A 266 6.31 -14.00 0.06
C LEU A 266 6.78 -12.56 0.27
N THR A 267 7.85 -12.14 -0.43
CA THR A 267 8.37 -10.76 -0.33
C THR A 267 7.30 -9.74 -0.67
N SER A 268 6.57 -9.94 -1.75
CA SER A 268 5.51 -9.04 -2.19
C SER A 268 4.37 -8.94 -1.17
N LEU A 269 3.98 -10.06 -0.58
CA LEU A 269 2.95 -10.13 0.46
C LEU A 269 3.41 -9.50 1.78
N VAL A 270 4.66 -9.69 2.18
CA VAL A 270 5.25 -9.07 3.39
C VAL A 270 5.33 -7.56 3.24
N ILE A 271 5.81 -7.05 2.10
CA ILE A 271 5.83 -5.61 1.81
C ILE A 271 4.41 -5.04 1.83
N SER A 272 3.45 -5.73 1.23
CA SER A 272 2.06 -5.28 1.20
C SER A 272 1.42 -5.27 2.58
N SER A 273 1.70 -6.25 3.44
CA SER A 273 1.20 -6.29 4.82
C SER A 273 1.85 -5.24 5.71
N SER A 274 3.11 -4.88 5.44
CA SER A 274 3.90 -3.88 6.17
C SER A 274 3.65 -2.45 5.69
N ALA A 275 2.83 -2.24 4.65
CA ALA A 275 2.52 -0.93 4.12
C ALA A 275 1.89 -0.01 5.19
N PRO A 276 2.33 1.27 5.30
CA PRO A 276 1.70 2.24 6.19
C PRO A 276 0.25 2.54 5.77
N PRO A 277 -0.52 3.27 6.60
CA PRO A 277 -1.91 3.59 6.28
C PRO A 277 -2.09 4.25 4.92
N ALA A 278 -3.18 3.90 4.24
CA ALA A 278 -3.52 4.48 2.95
C ALA A 278 -3.97 5.95 3.08
N ASN A 279 -3.64 6.77 2.07
CA ASN A 279 -4.12 8.15 1.97
C ASN A 279 -5.65 8.26 1.91
N ASN A 280 -6.32 7.19 1.49
CA ASN A 280 -7.79 7.07 1.55
C ASN A 280 -8.35 7.30 2.96
N THR A 281 -7.55 7.13 4.02
CA THR A 281 -7.92 7.47 5.40
C THR A 281 -8.33 8.93 5.52
N VAL A 282 -7.54 9.85 4.97
CA VAL A 282 -7.82 11.30 5.02
C VAL A 282 -9.02 11.63 4.12
N MET A 283 -9.06 11.05 2.92
CA MET A 283 -10.15 11.25 1.97
C MET A 283 -11.50 10.81 2.56
N PHE A 284 -11.57 9.65 3.18
CA PHE A 284 -12.82 9.17 3.79
C PHE A 284 -13.15 9.91 5.09
N ALA A 285 -12.15 10.32 5.88
CA ALA A 285 -12.37 11.17 7.03
C ALA A 285 -13.05 12.50 6.61
N ALA A 286 -12.57 13.15 5.55
CA ALA A 286 -13.18 14.35 5.00
C ALA A 286 -14.61 14.07 4.49
N LYS A 287 -14.80 13.00 3.71
CA LYS A 287 -16.10 12.64 3.13
C LYS A 287 -17.16 12.33 4.17
N TYR A 288 -16.79 11.67 5.28
CA TYR A 288 -17.72 11.24 6.32
C TYR A 288 -17.71 12.14 7.57
N GLY A 289 -17.11 13.34 7.49
CA GLY A 289 -17.11 14.32 8.59
C GLY A 289 -16.36 13.86 9.85
N CYS A 290 -15.39 12.96 9.70
CA CYS A 290 -14.46 12.59 10.77
C CYS A 290 -13.33 13.62 10.89
N ASP A 291 -12.50 13.51 11.94
CA ASP A 291 -11.37 14.41 12.18
C ASP A 291 -10.25 14.21 11.14
N THR A 292 -10.23 15.09 10.12
CA THR A 292 -9.21 15.06 9.05
C THR A 292 -7.81 15.36 9.56
N GLY A 293 -7.69 16.20 10.60
CA GLY A 293 -6.41 16.52 11.24
C GLY A 293 -5.80 15.29 11.88
N LEU A 294 -6.60 14.54 12.67
CA LEU A 294 -6.17 13.27 13.25
C LEU A 294 -5.83 12.25 12.17
N ALA A 295 -6.64 12.14 11.10
CA ALA A 295 -6.40 11.21 10.00
C ALA A 295 -5.05 11.51 9.31
N SER A 296 -4.78 12.78 9.01
CA SER A 296 -3.51 13.21 8.43
C SER A 296 -2.32 12.93 9.35
N GLN A 297 -2.44 13.22 10.65
CA GLN A 297 -1.40 12.92 11.63
C GLN A 297 -1.08 11.42 11.70
N VAL A 298 -2.10 10.56 11.74
CA VAL A 298 -1.90 9.09 11.78
C VAL A 298 -1.20 8.61 10.51
N VAL A 299 -1.67 9.03 9.33
CA VAL A 299 -1.08 8.63 8.04
C VAL A 299 0.38 9.05 7.97
N SER A 300 0.68 10.31 8.26
CA SER A 300 2.05 10.86 8.17
C SER A 300 3.00 10.21 9.19
N ALA A 301 2.57 10.08 10.45
CA ALA A 301 3.39 9.51 11.51
C ALA A 301 3.74 8.04 11.23
N VAL A 302 2.73 7.23 10.89
CA VAL A 302 2.92 5.79 10.66
C VAL A 302 3.70 5.56 9.35
N SER A 303 3.50 6.42 8.33
CA SER A 303 4.31 6.36 7.10
C SER A 303 5.78 6.68 7.36
N LEU A 304 6.08 7.64 8.24
CA LEU A 304 7.46 7.91 8.65
C LEU A 304 8.10 6.71 9.36
N MET A 305 7.36 6.10 10.31
CA MET A 305 7.86 4.93 11.04
C MET A 305 8.07 3.72 10.13
N SER A 306 7.33 3.63 9.02
CA SER A 306 7.47 2.53 8.05
C SER A 306 8.84 2.47 7.38
N ILE A 307 9.60 3.57 7.37
CA ILE A 307 10.97 3.64 6.87
C ILE A 307 11.87 2.58 7.50
N LEU A 308 11.74 2.42 8.82
CA LEU A 308 12.55 1.48 9.59
C LEU A 308 11.89 0.10 9.68
N THR A 309 10.55 0.07 9.75
CA THR A 309 9.86 -1.18 10.03
C THR A 309 9.69 -2.07 8.79
N ILE A 310 9.59 -1.51 7.57
CA ILE A 310 9.48 -2.33 6.36
C ILE A 310 10.74 -3.18 6.13
N PRO A 311 11.97 -2.60 6.14
CA PRO A 311 13.19 -3.41 6.03
C PRO A 311 13.31 -4.48 7.13
N LEU A 312 12.91 -4.11 8.37
CA LEU A 312 12.90 -5.05 9.50
C LEU A 312 11.98 -6.24 9.21
N MET A 313 10.74 -6.00 8.74
CA MET A 313 9.79 -7.08 8.46
C MET A 313 10.21 -7.95 7.29
N ILE A 314 10.83 -7.38 6.25
CA ILE A 314 11.41 -8.14 5.15
C ILE A 314 12.54 -9.05 5.68
N GLY A 315 13.46 -8.51 6.48
CA GLY A 315 14.54 -9.28 7.08
C GLY A 315 14.04 -10.41 7.98
N VAL A 316 13.05 -10.13 8.86
CA VAL A 316 12.42 -11.13 9.74
C VAL A 316 11.72 -12.23 8.93
N SER A 317 11.20 -11.92 7.76
CA SER A 317 10.57 -12.93 6.90
C SER A 317 11.55 -13.96 6.34
N GLY A 318 12.85 -13.63 6.31
CA GLY A 318 13.89 -14.50 5.80
C GLY A 318 13.76 -14.80 4.30
N VAL A 319 13.32 -13.82 3.52
CA VAL A 319 12.93 -14.02 2.10
C VAL A 319 14.03 -13.63 1.15
N ILE A 320 15.02 -12.91 1.59
CA ILE A 320 16.12 -12.45 0.74
C ILE A 320 17.38 -13.19 1.09
#